data_0a7eccdcd124b5dcead5aadf34a5c3fc
#
_entry.id   0a7eccdcd124b5dcead5aadf34a5c3fc
#
_cell.length_a   1.000
_cell.length_b   1.000
_cell.length_c   1.000
_cell.angle_alpha   90.00
_cell.angle_beta   90.00
_cell.angle_gamma   90.00
#
_symmetry.space_group_name_H-M   'P 1'
#
loop_
_entity.id
_entity.type
_entity.pdbx_description
1 polymer ?
#
loop_
_entity_poly.entity_id
_entity_poly.type
_entity_poly.pdbx_seq_one_letter_code
_entity_poly.pdbx_strand_id
1 'polypeptide(L)'
;MEKVLNYIKRTPISPLVLMLIFVVLGLGFFYIFRDAPYNAIEYFFTCFGIGLSAAVVQCSLIQNMIQKDNIKIQLFDRRYKIYLSVIDSITIIRRNNWDRCILFNEETNVSKQILEIEENLYCSVQLSPCLFNKELVDKLTNINNAFCNVAESYKALLISNLELCSSEEGKQKFIDTYKLFLLSTQQEDTKGFEEQLKEQLPKMHINLMEFSNECERYLAFVEQTGIIKDFSHYIVVKDLD
;
A
#
# COMPACT_ATOMS: atom_id res chain seq x y z
N MET A 1 -24.54 -33.35 15.06
CA MET A 1 -23.09 -33.53 14.86
C MET A 1 -22.42 -32.23 14.38
N GLU A 2 -22.93 -31.55 13.35
CA GLU A 2 -22.37 -30.26 12.84
C GLU A 2 -22.29 -29.15 13.89
N LYS A 3 -23.27 -28.98 14.76
CA LYS A 3 -23.25 -27.95 15.82
C LYS A 3 -22.12 -28.20 16.85
N VAL A 4 -21.80 -29.45 17.15
CA VAL A 4 -20.69 -29.81 18.03
C VAL A 4 -19.34 -29.60 17.36
N LEU A 5 -19.22 -29.91 16.05
CA LEU A 5 -18.02 -29.62 15.26
C LEU A 5 -17.74 -28.11 15.15
N ASN A 6 -18.79 -27.30 14.99
CA ASN A 6 -18.67 -25.84 14.93
C ASN A 6 -18.34 -25.22 16.29
N TYR A 7 -18.78 -25.85 17.41
CA TYR A 7 -18.41 -25.42 18.75
C TYR A 7 -16.94 -25.74 19.07
N ILE A 8 -16.45 -26.92 18.66
CA ILE A 8 -15.04 -27.32 18.80
C ILE A 8 -14.13 -26.45 17.93
N LYS A 9 -14.59 -25.97 16.78
CA LYS A 9 -13.88 -25.00 15.95
C LYS A 9 -13.75 -23.62 16.57
N ARG A 10 -14.73 -23.20 17.39
CA ARG A 10 -14.73 -21.84 18.00
C ARG A 10 -13.94 -21.73 19.30
N THR A 11 -13.78 -22.81 20.04
CA THR A 11 -13.00 -22.85 21.30
C THR A 11 -12.05 -24.04 21.26
N PRO A 12 -10.87 -23.88 20.69
CA PRO A 12 -9.89 -24.95 20.71
C PRO A 12 -9.53 -25.26 22.19
N ILE A 13 -9.92 -26.47 22.64
CA ILE A 13 -9.48 -26.98 23.94
C ILE A 13 -7.96 -26.92 23.92
N SER A 14 -7.34 -26.33 24.93
CA SER A 14 -5.87 -26.29 24.99
C SER A 14 -5.31 -27.70 24.82
N PRO A 15 -4.31 -27.92 23.95
CA PRO A 15 -3.67 -29.23 23.79
C PRO A 15 -3.20 -29.84 25.10
N LEU A 16 -2.80 -28.98 26.05
CA LEU A 16 -2.42 -29.36 27.41
C LEU A 16 -3.60 -29.96 28.21
N VAL A 17 -4.80 -29.36 28.10
CA VAL A 17 -6.02 -29.87 28.76
C VAL A 17 -6.41 -31.21 28.17
N LEU A 18 -6.34 -31.37 26.85
CA LEU A 18 -6.62 -32.63 26.19
C LEU A 18 -5.65 -33.74 26.66
N MET A 19 -4.35 -33.44 26.69
CA MET A 19 -3.33 -34.36 27.20
C MET A 19 -3.57 -34.75 28.66
N LEU A 20 -3.96 -33.79 29.49
CA LEU A 20 -4.24 -33.99 30.91
C LEU A 20 -5.47 -34.93 31.11
N ILE A 21 -6.51 -34.78 30.29
CA ILE A 21 -7.67 -35.70 30.30
C ILE A 21 -7.25 -37.14 30.00
N PHE A 22 -6.41 -37.35 28.99
CA PHE A 22 -5.93 -38.70 28.65
C PHE A 22 -5.00 -39.29 29.71
N VAL A 23 -4.17 -38.49 30.39
CA VAL A 23 -3.36 -38.93 31.54
C VAL A 23 -4.25 -39.36 32.70
N VAL A 24 -5.31 -38.58 33.02
CA VAL A 24 -6.25 -38.93 34.10
C VAL A 24 -7.02 -40.21 33.77
N LEU A 25 -7.46 -40.38 32.52
CA LEU A 25 -8.08 -41.61 32.05
C LEU A 25 -7.13 -42.80 32.16
N GLY A 26 -5.89 -42.66 31.74
CA GLY A 26 -4.86 -43.70 31.87
C GLY A 26 -4.57 -44.11 33.32
N LEU A 27 -4.53 -43.14 34.23
CA LEU A 27 -4.41 -43.42 35.67
C LEU A 27 -5.66 -44.11 36.25
N GLY A 28 -6.87 -43.75 35.75
CA GLY A 28 -8.08 -44.41 36.11
C GLY A 28 -8.11 -45.92 35.71
N PHE A 29 -7.63 -46.20 34.48
CA PHE A 29 -7.44 -47.59 34.04
C PHE A 29 -6.43 -48.34 34.90
N PHE A 30 -5.32 -47.73 35.27
CA PHE A 30 -4.32 -48.31 36.16
C PHE A 30 -4.91 -48.70 37.54
N TYR A 31 -5.81 -47.84 38.07
CA TYR A 31 -6.48 -48.12 39.33
C TYR A 31 -7.47 -49.29 39.23
N ILE A 32 -8.23 -49.39 38.13
CA ILE A 32 -9.25 -50.46 37.90
C ILE A 32 -8.58 -51.81 37.69
N PHE A 33 -7.46 -51.87 36.98
CA PHE A 33 -6.76 -53.13 36.66
C PHE A 33 -5.58 -53.42 37.60
N ARG A 34 -5.67 -52.95 38.84
CA ARG A 34 -4.65 -53.11 39.88
C ARG A 34 -4.17 -54.56 40.08
N ASP A 35 -5.03 -55.54 39.90
CA ASP A 35 -4.76 -56.96 40.07
C ASP A 35 -4.09 -57.59 38.82
N ALA A 36 -3.99 -56.86 37.71
CA ALA A 36 -3.35 -57.32 36.48
C ALA A 36 -2.36 -56.27 35.95
N PRO A 37 -1.21 -56.08 36.58
CA PRO A 37 -0.31 -54.95 36.38
C PRO A 37 0.24 -54.84 34.96
N TYR A 38 0.42 -55.94 34.24
CA TYR A 38 0.87 -55.90 32.84
C TYR A 38 -0.17 -55.26 31.92
N ASN A 39 -1.41 -55.61 32.07
CA ASN A 39 -2.50 -55.05 31.26
C ASN A 39 -2.72 -53.58 31.61
N ALA A 40 -2.57 -53.18 32.87
CA ALA A 40 -2.70 -51.80 33.31
C ALA A 40 -1.63 -50.88 32.67
N ILE A 41 -0.39 -51.38 32.58
CA ILE A 41 0.70 -50.62 31.94
C ILE A 41 0.44 -50.45 30.42
N GLU A 42 0.02 -51.50 29.74
CA GLU A 42 -0.32 -51.45 28.32
C GLU A 42 -1.43 -50.44 28.00
N TYR A 43 -2.53 -50.49 28.80
CA TYR A 43 -3.63 -49.52 28.66
C TYR A 43 -3.19 -48.09 28.95
N PHE A 44 -2.32 -47.87 29.97
CA PHE A 44 -1.79 -46.55 30.26
C PHE A 44 -1.02 -46.00 29.08
N PHE A 45 -0.08 -46.74 28.49
CA PHE A 45 0.71 -46.29 27.36
C PHE A 45 -0.15 -46.10 26.10
N THR A 46 -1.18 -46.91 25.90
CA THR A 46 -2.13 -46.74 24.80
C THR A 46 -2.93 -45.45 24.97
N CYS A 47 -3.49 -45.16 26.13
CA CYS A 47 -4.21 -43.92 26.41
C CYS A 47 -3.30 -42.71 26.26
N PHE A 48 -2.06 -42.78 26.75
CA PHE A 48 -1.07 -41.73 26.64
C PHE A 48 -0.70 -41.47 25.18
N GLY A 49 -0.48 -42.49 24.37
CA GLY A 49 -0.20 -42.41 22.93
C GLY A 49 -1.33 -41.77 22.15
N ILE A 50 -2.59 -42.16 22.45
CA ILE A 50 -3.79 -41.55 21.84
C ILE A 50 -3.88 -40.07 22.24
N GLY A 51 -3.68 -39.73 23.50
CA GLY A 51 -3.69 -38.36 24.00
C GLY A 51 -2.64 -37.47 23.35
N LEU A 52 -1.42 -37.99 23.21
CA LEU A 52 -0.31 -37.31 22.52
C LEU A 52 -0.66 -37.06 21.06
N SER A 53 -1.16 -38.09 20.37
CA SER A 53 -1.54 -37.97 18.95
C SER A 53 -2.66 -36.96 18.75
N ALA A 54 -3.66 -36.97 19.61
CA ALA A 54 -4.75 -35.99 19.57
C ALA A 54 -4.25 -34.55 19.83
N ALA A 55 -3.32 -34.38 20.78
CA ALA A 55 -2.71 -33.07 21.04
C ALA A 55 -1.89 -32.57 19.85
N VAL A 56 -1.13 -33.41 19.16
CA VAL A 56 -0.38 -33.06 17.94
C VAL A 56 -1.32 -32.63 16.82
N VAL A 57 -2.40 -33.38 16.58
CA VAL A 57 -3.39 -33.02 15.57
C VAL A 57 -4.01 -31.65 15.88
N GLN A 58 -4.34 -31.40 17.14
CA GLN A 58 -4.93 -30.14 17.56
C GLN A 58 -3.93 -28.97 17.42
N CYS A 59 -2.66 -29.15 17.79
CA CYS A 59 -1.61 -28.16 17.53
C CYS A 59 -1.49 -27.84 16.03
N SER A 60 -1.53 -28.86 15.17
CA SER A 60 -1.47 -28.68 13.72
C SER A 60 -2.68 -27.89 13.19
N LEU A 61 -3.87 -28.12 13.71
CA LEU A 61 -5.07 -27.36 13.34
C LEU A 61 -4.97 -25.89 13.76
N ILE A 62 -4.49 -25.63 14.97
CA ILE A 62 -4.25 -24.25 15.44
C ILE A 62 -3.18 -23.55 14.60
N GLN A 63 -2.09 -24.21 14.28
CA GLN A 63 -1.06 -23.66 13.40
C GLN A 63 -1.60 -23.33 12.01
N ASN A 64 -2.43 -24.20 11.43
CA ASN A 64 -3.06 -23.95 10.15
C ASN A 64 -4.02 -22.74 10.19
N MET A 65 -4.75 -22.54 11.29
CA MET A 65 -5.60 -21.35 11.48
C MET A 65 -4.75 -20.09 11.55
N ILE A 66 -3.70 -20.07 12.37
CA ILE A 66 -2.78 -18.93 12.49
C ILE A 66 -2.11 -18.61 11.15
N GLN A 67 -1.70 -19.63 10.39
CA GLN A 67 -1.12 -19.43 9.07
C GLN A 67 -2.11 -18.79 8.08
N LYS A 68 -3.38 -19.24 8.09
CA LYS A 68 -4.43 -18.63 7.26
C LYS A 68 -4.66 -17.16 7.60
N ASP A 69 -4.71 -16.84 8.89
CA ASP A 69 -4.90 -15.45 9.33
C ASP A 69 -3.69 -14.58 8.98
N ASN A 70 -2.48 -15.11 9.14
CA ASN A 70 -1.26 -14.41 8.72
C ASN A 70 -1.23 -14.15 7.19
N ILE A 71 -1.69 -15.11 6.37
CA ILE A 71 -1.81 -14.91 4.93
C ILE A 71 -2.83 -13.82 4.61
N LYS A 72 -3.99 -13.80 5.28
CA LYS A 72 -5.00 -12.75 5.10
C LYS A 72 -4.44 -11.37 5.43
N ILE A 73 -3.73 -11.24 6.57
CA ILE A 73 -3.09 -9.98 6.99
C ILE A 73 -2.06 -9.53 5.95
N GLN A 74 -1.19 -10.43 5.49
CA GLN A 74 -0.19 -10.11 4.48
C GLN A 74 -0.80 -9.67 3.14
N LEU A 75 -1.91 -10.30 2.73
CA LEU A 75 -2.64 -9.90 1.53
C LEU A 75 -3.27 -8.52 1.70
N PHE A 76 -3.86 -8.25 2.86
CA PHE A 76 -4.40 -6.94 3.18
C PHE A 76 -3.31 -5.86 3.13
N ASP A 77 -2.17 -6.08 3.80
CA ASP A 77 -1.06 -5.13 3.83
C ASP A 77 -0.52 -4.82 2.43
N ARG A 78 -0.40 -5.84 1.56
CA ARG A 78 0.03 -5.64 0.18
C ARG A 78 -0.99 -4.84 -0.64
N ARG A 79 -2.28 -5.15 -0.51
CA ARG A 79 -3.35 -4.42 -1.18
C ARG A 79 -3.42 -2.97 -0.71
N TYR A 80 -3.26 -2.75 0.60
CA TYR A 80 -3.26 -1.43 1.20
C TYR A 80 -2.08 -0.57 0.73
N LYS A 81 -0.89 -1.14 0.59
CA LYS A 81 0.28 -0.43 0.03
C LYS A 81 0.03 0.05 -1.40
N ILE A 82 -0.58 -0.78 -2.24
CA ILE A 82 -0.93 -0.40 -3.61
C ILE A 82 -1.98 0.73 -3.61
N TYR A 83 -2.97 0.66 -2.75
CA TYR A 83 -3.93 1.75 -2.55
C TYR A 83 -3.24 3.05 -2.15
N LEU A 84 -2.32 3.00 -1.17
CA LEU A 84 -1.57 4.17 -0.73
C LEU A 84 -0.76 4.79 -1.86
N SER A 85 -0.11 4.00 -2.71
CA SER A 85 0.66 4.56 -3.84
C SER A 85 -0.21 5.40 -4.79
N VAL A 86 -1.46 5.01 -5.02
CA VAL A 86 -2.42 5.81 -5.79
C VAL A 86 -2.86 7.05 -5.03
N ILE A 87 -3.11 6.96 -3.73
CA ILE A 87 -3.48 8.14 -2.90
C ILE A 87 -2.32 9.13 -2.82
N ASP A 88 -1.08 8.65 -2.69
CA ASP A 88 0.11 9.50 -2.63
C ASP A 88 0.31 10.26 -3.93
N SER A 89 0.06 9.63 -5.09
CA SER A 89 0.14 10.29 -6.39
C SER A 89 -0.91 11.40 -6.57
N ILE A 90 -2.13 11.18 -6.09
CA ILE A 90 -3.18 12.21 -6.08
C ILE A 90 -2.80 13.34 -5.11
N THR A 91 -2.29 12.97 -3.93
CA THR A 91 -2.00 13.90 -2.86
C THR A 91 -0.86 14.84 -3.22
N ILE A 92 0.20 14.34 -3.87
CA ILE A 92 1.31 15.19 -4.29
C ILE A 92 0.85 16.21 -5.32
N ILE A 93 0.01 15.79 -6.28
CA ILE A 93 -0.50 16.69 -7.32
C ILE A 93 -1.43 17.76 -6.72
N ARG A 94 -2.29 17.40 -5.78
CA ARG A 94 -3.23 18.36 -5.14
C ARG A 94 -2.56 19.31 -4.14
N ARG A 95 -1.52 18.87 -3.43
CA ARG A 95 -0.89 19.67 -2.36
C ARG A 95 0.05 20.74 -2.87
N ASN A 96 0.66 20.50 -4.03
CA ASN A 96 1.72 21.37 -4.48
C ASN A 96 1.15 22.57 -5.24
N ASN A 97 1.42 23.77 -4.72
CA ASN A 97 1.38 24.99 -5.47
C ASN A 97 2.61 24.95 -6.38
N TRP A 98 2.46 24.24 -7.51
CA TRP A 98 3.55 23.91 -8.43
C TRP A 98 4.32 25.15 -8.89
N ASP A 99 3.62 26.29 -9.03
CA ASP A 99 4.23 27.58 -9.39
C ASP A 99 5.31 28.02 -8.39
N ARG A 100 5.14 27.70 -7.12
CA ARG A 100 6.13 28.02 -6.09
C ARG A 100 7.26 26.99 -6.01
N CYS A 101 6.94 25.71 -6.02
CA CYS A 101 7.92 24.65 -5.83
C CYS A 101 8.92 24.55 -6.98
N ILE A 102 8.48 24.82 -8.21
CA ILE A 102 9.31 24.65 -9.40
C ILE A 102 10.20 25.85 -9.64
N LEU A 103 9.73 27.05 -9.33
CA LEU A 103 10.48 28.27 -9.57
C LEU A 103 11.57 28.52 -8.51
N PHE A 104 11.46 27.98 -7.28
CA PHE A 104 12.22 28.53 -6.15
C PHE A 104 13.01 27.54 -5.31
N ASN A 105 13.51 26.45 -5.90
CA ASN A 105 14.55 25.59 -5.30
C ASN A 105 14.22 24.92 -3.94
N GLU A 106 12.97 24.84 -3.54
CA GLU A 106 12.53 23.81 -2.58
C GLU A 106 12.50 22.41 -3.25
N GLU A 107 13.14 22.34 -4.40
CA GLU A 107 13.13 21.33 -5.45
C GLU A 107 13.56 19.95 -5.03
N THR A 108 14.52 19.84 -4.15
CA THR A 108 15.14 18.55 -3.86
C THR A 108 14.15 17.56 -3.25
N ASN A 109 13.16 18.05 -2.54
CA ASN A 109 12.17 17.20 -1.88
C ASN A 109 11.03 16.79 -2.83
N VAL A 110 10.55 17.70 -3.68
CA VAL A 110 9.46 17.44 -4.63
C VAL A 110 9.89 16.51 -5.76
N SER A 111 11.06 16.77 -6.35
CA SER A 111 11.65 15.91 -7.38
C SER A 111 11.82 14.47 -6.88
N LYS A 112 12.35 14.33 -5.66
CA LYS A 112 12.49 13.02 -5.03
C LYS A 112 11.15 12.34 -4.79
N GLN A 113 10.15 13.08 -4.33
CA GLN A 113 8.81 12.55 -4.09
C GLN A 113 8.13 12.08 -5.38
N ILE A 114 8.22 12.84 -6.48
CA ILE A 114 7.65 12.43 -7.77
C ILE A 114 8.31 11.15 -8.27
N LEU A 115 9.63 11.05 -8.22
CA LEU A 115 10.36 9.84 -8.63
C LEU A 115 10.01 8.64 -7.75
N GLU A 116 9.91 8.83 -6.45
CA GLU A 116 9.52 7.77 -5.50
C GLU A 116 8.09 7.28 -5.75
N ILE A 117 7.16 8.18 -6.06
CA ILE A 117 5.78 7.82 -6.40
C ILE A 117 5.72 7.10 -7.74
N GLU A 118 6.46 7.56 -8.76
CA GLU A 118 6.57 6.89 -10.07
C GLU A 118 7.04 5.44 -9.88
N GLU A 119 8.08 5.21 -9.08
CA GLU A 119 8.61 3.89 -8.77
C GLU A 119 7.60 3.04 -7.98
N ASN A 120 6.94 3.62 -6.97
CA ASN A 120 5.94 2.92 -6.17
C ASN A 120 4.72 2.51 -6.98
N LEU A 121 4.23 3.35 -7.90
CA LEU A 121 3.15 3.01 -8.82
C LEU A 121 3.57 1.89 -9.78
N TYR A 122 4.76 1.99 -10.36
CA TYR A 122 5.30 0.94 -11.22
C TYR A 122 5.39 -0.41 -10.49
N CYS A 123 5.97 -0.45 -9.29
CA CYS A 123 6.02 -1.66 -8.48
C CYS A 123 4.62 -2.19 -8.13
N SER A 124 3.67 -1.28 -7.89
CA SER A 124 2.27 -1.63 -7.60
C SER A 124 1.60 -2.32 -8.79
N VAL A 125 1.84 -1.85 -10.02
CA VAL A 125 1.35 -2.49 -11.25
C VAL A 125 1.93 -3.90 -11.39
N GLN A 126 3.22 -4.10 -11.13
CA GLN A 126 3.87 -5.41 -11.23
C GLN A 126 3.31 -6.44 -10.24
N LEU A 127 2.93 -5.99 -9.04
CA LEU A 127 2.39 -6.86 -7.99
C LEU A 127 0.88 -7.11 -8.13
N SER A 128 0.16 -6.21 -8.80
CA SER A 128 -1.30 -6.21 -8.86
C SER A 128 -1.94 -7.46 -9.47
N PRO A 129 -1.37 -8.16 -10.49
CA PRO A 129 -1.98 -9.37 -11.05
C PRO A 129 -2.16 -10.52 -10.07
N CYS A 130 -1.34 -10.56 -9.01
CA CYS A 130 -1.42 -11.58 -7.97
C CYS A 130 -2.45 -11.24 -6.87
N LEU A 131 -2.96 -9.99 -6.83
CA LEU A 131 -3.72 -9.44 -5.70
C LEU A 131 -5.13 -9.03 -6.08
N PHE A 132 -5.38 -8.72 -7.36
CA PHE A 132 -6.62 -8.14 -7.85
C PHE A 132 -7.12 -8.83 -9.13
N ASN A 133 -8.37 -8.53 -9.48
CA ASN A 133 -8.94 -8.96 -10.75
C ASN A 133 -8.34 -8.15 -11.92
N LYS A 134 -8.52 -8.67 -13.13
CA LYS A 134 -7.98 -8.08 -14.35
C LYS A 134 -8.43 -6.62 -14.56
N GLU A 135 -9.70 -6.32 -14.28
CA GLU A 135 -10.24 -4.98 -14.47
C GLU A 135 -9.49 -3.93 -13.62
N LEU A 136 -9.24 -4.22 -12.34
CA LEU A 136 -8.51 -3.32 -11.45
C LEU A 136 -7.04 -3.22 -11.84
N VAL A 137 -6.42 -4.31 -12.32
CA VAL A 137 -5.05 -4.31 -12.85
C VAL A 137 -4.95 -3.40 -14.08
N ASP A 138 -5.90 -3.47 -15.02
CA ASP A 138 -5.93 -2.63 -16.21
C ASP A 138 -6.10 -1.15 -15.82
N LYS A 139 -6.96 -0.83 -14.85
CA LYS A 139 -7.11 0.53 -14.31
C LYS A 139 -5.83 1.05 -13.67
N LEU A 140 -5.16 0.23 -12.85
CA LEU A 140 -3.87 0.59 -12.23
C LEU A 140 -2.78 0.86 -13.27
N THR A 141 -2.71 0.02 -14.30
CA THR A 141 -1.75 0.19 -15.40
C THR A 141 -1.98 1.52 -16.11
N ASN A 142 -3.23 1.85 -16.39
CA ASN A 142 -3.57 3.11 -17.05
C ASN A 142 -3.27 4.33 -16.17
N ILE A 143 -3.49 4.23 -14.85
CA ILE A 143 -3.13 5.29 -13.88
C ILE A 143 -1.62 5.47 -13.82
N ASN A 144 -0.85 4.38 -13.77
CA ASN A 144 0.61 4.46 -13.81
C ASN A 144 1.08 5.16 -15.09
N ASN A 145 0.55 4.79 -16.27
CA ASN A 145 0.92 5.42 -17.54
C ASN A 145 0.57 6.92 -17.55
N ALA A 146 -0.59 7.28 -17.02
CA ALA A 146 -0.99 8.69 -16.90
C ALA A 146 -0.07 9.47 -15.93
N PHE A 147 0.39 8.85 -14.83
CA PHE A 147 1.35 9.47 -13.92
C PHE A 147 2.75 9.60 -14.54
N CYS A 148 3.17 8.64 -15.36
CA CYS A 148 4.43 8.75 -16.11
C CYS A 148 4.45 10.01 -17.00
N ASN A 149 3.31 10.37 -17.66
CA ASN A 149 3.24 11.61 -18.43
C ASN A 149 3.44 12.85 -17.55
N VAL A 150 2.86 12.86 -16.34
CA VAL A 150 3.10 13.92 -15.34
C VAL A 150 4.59 13.99 -14.96
N ALA A 151 5.21 12.85 -14.68
CA ALA A 151 6.62 12.79 -14.31
C ALA A 151 7.55 13.23 -15.45
N GLU A 152 7.24 12.89 -16.70
CA GLU A 152 8.00 13.32 -17.88
C GLU A 152 7.88 14.83 -18.13
N SER A 153 6.67 15.39 -18.04
CA SER A 153 6.47 16.84 -18.17
C SER A 153 7.16 17.61 -17.04
N TYR A 154 7.19 17.07 -15.83
CA TYR A 154 7.98 17.62 -14.72
C TYR A 154 9.49 17.59 -15.01
N LYS A 155 10.01 16.47 -15.52
CA LYS A 155 11.44 16.35 -15.91
C LYS A 155 11.80 17.38 -17.00
N ALA A 156 10.92 17.58 -17.98
CA ALA A 156 11.12 18.60 -19.03
C ALA A 156 11.19 20.01 -18.45
N LEU A 157 10.35 20.32 -17.47
CA LEU A 157 10.36 21.60 -16.77
C LEU A 157 11.65 21.80 -15.97
N LEU A 158 12.12 20.78 -15.25
CA LEU A 158 13.41 20.83 -14.53
C LEU A 158 14.61 21.07 -15.47
N ILE A 159 14.64 20.39 -16.62
CA ILE A 159 15.70 20.57 -17.61
C ILE A 159 15.70 22.00 -18.14
N SER A 160 14.52 22.58 -18.40
CA SER A 160 14.43 23.98 -18.85
C SER A 160 14.94 24.96 -17.80
N ASN A 161 14.70 24.70 -16.52
CA ASN A 161 15.26 25.50 -15.42
C ASN A 161 16.78 25.38 -15.34
N LEU A 162 17.34 24.17 -15.46
CA LEU A 162 18.78 23.95 -15.45
C LEU A 162 19.46 24.62 -16.64
N GLU A 163 18.89 24.54 -17.85
CA GLU A 163 19.37 25.21 -19.05
C GLU A 163 19.39 26.74 -18.85
N LEU A 164 18.30 27.28 -18.28
CA LEU A 164 18.21 28.71 -17.98
C LEU A 164 19.29 29.15 -16.98
N CYS A 165 19.46 28.42 -15.89
CA CYS A 165 20.44 28.71 -14.85
C CYS A 165 21.90 28.42 -15.25
N SER A 166 22.15 27.86 -16.42
CA SER A 166 23.51 27.60 -16.92
C SER A 166 24.24 28.87 -17.41
N SER A 167 23.53 29.96 -17.73
CA SER A 167 24.07 31.22 -18.17
C SER A 167 23.83 32.34 -17.15
N GLU A 168 24.78 33.31 -17.03
CA GLU A 168 24.58 34.45 -16.13
C GLU A 168 23.40 35.33 -16.53
N GLU A 169 23.17 35.51 -17.85
CA GLU A 169 21.99 36.21 -18.35
C GLU A 169 20.67 35.48 -17.98
N GLY A 170 20.67 34.16 -18.10
CA GLY A 170 19.52 33.34 -17.72
C GLY A 170 19.23 33.38 -16.22
N LYS A 171 20.28 33.30 -15.37
CA LYS A 171 20.16 33.48 -13.94
C LYS A 171 19.58 34.84 -13.56
N GLN A 172 20.03 35.91 -14.22
CA GLN A 172 19.51 37.23 -13.94
C GLN A 172 18.05 37.37 -14.33
N LYS A 173 17.70 36.88 -15.52
CA LYS A 173 16.28 36.84 -15.95
C LYS A 173 15.40 36.05 -14.98
N PHE A 174 15.91 34.93 -14.51
CA PHE A 174 15.21 34.09 -13.52
C PHE A 174 15.00 34.84 -12.19
N ILE A 175 16.06 35.51 -11.67
CA ILE A 175 15.97 36.28 -10.43
C ILE A 175 14.98 37.43 -10.57
N ASP A 176 14.98 38.14 -11.71
CA ASP A 176 14.12 39.30 -11.94
C ASP A 176 12.63 38.82 -12.06
N THR A 177 12.39 37.72 -12.77
CA THR A 177 11.06 37.09 -12.82
C THR A 177 10.60 36.63 -11.44
N TYR A 178 11.51 36.11 -10.59
CA TYR A 178 11.20 35.72 -9.22
C TYR A 178 10.79 36.90 -8.34
N LYS A 179 11.52 38.01 -8.43
CA LYS A 179 11.16 39.23 -7.69
C LYS A 179 9.76 39.72 -8.07
N LEU A 180 9.44 39.68 -9.35
CA LEU A 180 8.12 40.04 -9.86
C LEU A 180 7.03 39.09 -9.35
N PHE A 181 7.30 37.80 -9.31
CA PHE A 181 6.40 36.82 -8.72
C PHE A 181 6.12 37.10 -7.23
N LEU A 182 7.14 37.39 -6.44
CA LEU A 182 6.96 37.76 -5.04
C LEU A 182 6.11 39.01 -4.86
N LEU A 183 6.25 39.98 -5.76
CA LEU A 183 5.43 41.20 -5.75
C LEU A 183 3.99 40.93 -6.18
N SER A 184 3.79 40.11 -7.20
CA SER A 184 2.44 39.74 -7.68
C SER A 184 1.65 38.89 -6.66
N THR A 185 2.33 38.00 -5.92
CA THR A 185 1.69 37.23 -4.84
C THR A 185 1.26 38.07 -3.66
N GLN A 186 1.94 39.20 -3.41
CA GLN A 186 1.52 40.18 -2.40
C GLN A 186 0.32 41.02 -2.85
N GLN A 187 0.12 41.18 -4.18
CA GLN A 187 -0.93 42.03 -4.78
C GLN A 187 -2.10 41.22 -5.35
N GLU A 188 -2.10 39.87 -5.22
CA GLU A 188 -3.10 38.95 -5.84
C GLU A 188 -3.19 39.07 -7.38
N ASP A 189 -2.21 39.68 -8.05
CA ASP A 189 -2.17 39.84 -9.51
C ASP A 189 -1.40 38.69 -10.18
N THR A 190 -2.04 37.55 -10.31
CA THR A 190 -1.46 36.38 -10.99
C THR A 190 -1.38 36.52 -12.50
N LYS A 191 -2.25 37.34 -13.13
CA LYS A 191 -2.27 37.52 -14.59
C LYS A 191 -1.07 38.28 -15.10
N GLY A 192 -0.67 39.35 -14.41
CA GLY A 192 0.52 40.11 -14.78
C GLY A 192 1.81 39.28 -14.72
N PHE A 193 1.87 38.32 -13.79
CA PHE A 193 2.99 37.39 -13.70
C PHE A 193 3.04 36.39 -14.87
N GLU A 194 1.92 35.81 -15.26
CA GLU A 194 1.85 34.88 -16.41
C GLU A 194 2.28 35.55 -17.73
N GLU A 195 1.83 36.79 -17.97
CA GLU A 195 2.21 37.54 -19.17
C GLU A 195 3.73 37.81 -19.17
N GLN A 196 4.31 38.21 -18.08
CA GLN A 196 5.74 38.44 -17.95
C GLN A 196 6.57 37.15 -18.07
N LEU A 197 6.11 36.04 -17.48
CA LEU A 197 6.75 34.75 -17.64
C LEU A 197 6.78 34.31 -19.11
N LYS A 198 5.66 34.50 -19.81
CA LYS A 198 5.52 34.21 -21.24
C LYS A 198 6.46 35.07 -22.12
N GLU A 199 6.64 36.33 -21.78
CA GLU A 199 7.49 37.25 -22.53
C GLU A 199 8.98 36.99 -22.25
N GLN A 200 9.37 36.84 -20.97
CA GLN A 200 10.79 36.76 -20.58
C GLN A 200 11.33 35.33 -20.63
N LEU A 201 10.52 34.33 -20.36
CA LEU A 201 10.92 32.93 -20.26
C LEU A 201 9.92 31.99 -21.02
N PRO A 202 9.77 32.19 -22.35
CA PRO A 202 8.72 31.50 -23.10
C PRO A 202 8.80 29.96 -23.05
N LYS A 203 10.00 29.39 -23.07
CA LYS A 203 10.20 27.93 -23.01
C LYS A 203 9.77 27.37 -21.65
N MET A 204 10.10 28.07 -20.58
CA MET A 204 9.73 27.69 -19.21
C MET A 204 8.21 27.82 -19.02
N HIS A 205 7.59 28.88 -19.55
CA HIS A 205 6.14 29.05 -19.50
C HIS A 205 5.42 27.91 -20.20
N ILE A 206 5.87 27.50 -21.41
CA ILE A 206 5.28 26.40 -22.18
C ILE A 206 5.35 25.10 -21.36
N ASN A 207 6.52 24.75 -20.80
CA ASN A 207 6.70 23.52 -20.03
C ASN A 207 5.89 23.55 -18.72
N LEU A 208 5.76 24.70 -18.08
CA LEU A 208 4.91 24.85 -16.89
C LEU A 208 3.44 24.61 -17.20
N MET A 209 2.95 25.19 -18.31
CA MET A 209 1.57 24.99 -18.77
C MET A 209 1.33 23.54 -19.14
N GLU A 210 2.26 22.88 -19.83
CA GLU A 210 2.16 21.48 -20.21
C GLU A 210 2.11 20.59 -18.95
N PHE A 211 2.98 20.82 -17.99
CA PHE A 211 2.98 20.12 -16.72
C PHE A 211 1.66 20.32 -15.94
N SER A 212 1.16 21.55 -15.85
CA SER A 212 -0.11 21.84 -15.19
C SER A 212 -1.28 21.10 -15.87
N ASN A 213 -1.31 21.11 -17.19
CA ASN A 213 -2.34 20.39 -17.98
C ASN A 213 -2.26 18.88 -17.75
N GLU A 214 -1.07 18.28 -17.69
CA GLU A 214 -0.92 16.85 -17.39
C GLU A 214 -1.36 16.51 -15.97
N CYS A 215 -1.10 17.38 -14.99
CA CYS A 215 -1.62 17.22 -13.63
C CYS A 215 -3.15 17.22 -13.59
N GLU A 216 -3.80 18.14 -14.26
CA GLU A 216 -5.26 18.22 -14.34
C GLU A 216 -5.85 16.99 -15.06
N ARG A 217 -5.26 16.59 -16.19
CA ARG A 217 -5.66 15.39 -16.93
C ARG A 217 -5.55 14.14 -16.06
N TYR A 218 -4.47 14.01 -15.31
CA TYR A 218 -4.26 12.89 -14.38
C TYR A 218 -5.35 12.83 -13.32
N LEU A 219 -5.64 13.95 -12.65
CA LEU A 219 -6.67 13.99 -11.60
C LEU A 219 -8.06 13.65 -12.16
N ALA A 220 -8.42 14.24 -13.30
CA ALA A 220 -9.69 13.95 -13.96
C ALA A 220 -9.79 12.46 -14.36
N PHE A 221 -8.71 11.89 -14.89
CA PHE A 221 -8.64 10.49 -15.26
C PHE A 221 -8.82 9.56 -14.06
N VAL A 222 -8.12 9.80 -12.94
CA VAL A 222 -8.26 9.00 -11.70
C VAL A 222 -9.70 9.07 -11.17
N GLU A 223 -10.33 10.24 -11.20
CA GLU A 223 -11.73 10.39 -10.79
C GLU A 223 -12.68 9.59 -11.69
N GLN A 224 -12.49 9.64 -13.01
CA GLN A 224 -13.31 8.91 -13.97
C GLN A 224 -13.18 7.39 -13.83
N THR A 225 -12.01 6.86 -13.50
CA THR A 225 -11.80 5.43 -13.33
C THR A 225 -12.57 4.85 -12.15
N GLY A 226 -12.87 5.65 -11.14
CA GLY A 226 -13.51 5.22 -9.90
C GLY A 226 -12.64 4.25 -9.07
N ILE A 227 -11.34 4.16 -9.34
CA ILE A 227 -10.42 3.18 -8.73
C ILE A 227 -10.41 3.23 -7.22
N ILE A 228 -10.55 4.41 -6.62
CA ILE A 228 -10.60 4.56 -5.15
C ILE A 228 -11.78 3.80 -4.55
N LYS A 229 -12.93 3.82 -5.25
CA LYS A 229 -14.12 3.07 -4.85
C LYS A 229 -13.92 1.57 -5.03
N ASP A 230 -13.27 1.17 -6.12
CA ASP A 230 -13.01 -0.25 -6.38
C ASP A 230 -12.09 -0.84 -5.31
N PHE A 231 -11.04 -0.12 -4.89
CA PHE A 231 -10.18 -0.54 -3.79
C PHE A 231 -10.93 -0.76 -2.49
N SER A 232 -12.01 0.00 -2.22
CA SER A 232 -12.78 -0.16 -1.00
C SER A 232 -13.34 -1.58 -0.84
N HIS A 233 -13.62 -2.29 -1.94
CA HIS A 233 -14.09 -3.67 -1.91
C HIS A 233 -12.99 -4.67 -1.50
N TYR A 234 -11.71 -4.33 -1.69
CA TYR A 234 -10.56 -5.19 -1.38
C TYR A 234 -9.89 -4.86 -0.03
N ILE A 235 -10.14 -3.65 0.50
CA ILE A 235 -9.51 -3.14 1.73
C ILE A 235 -10.47 -3.26 2.92
N VAL A 236 -11.78 -3.46 2.69
CA VAL A 236 -12.73 -3.66 3.78
C VAL A 236 -12.44 -4.99 4.48
N VAL A 237 -12.19 -4.89 5.78
CA VAL A 237 -11.84 -5.99 6.70
C VAL A 237 -12.92 -7.10 6.82
N LYS A 238 -14.01 -7.04 6.04
CA LYS A 238 -15.08 -8.06 6.03
C LYS A 238 -14.63 -9.48 5.71
N ASP A 239 -13.45 -9.64 5.10
CA ASP A 239 -12.87 -10.96 4.79
C ASP A 239 -12.05 -11.55 5.95
N LEU A 240 -12.03 -10.88 7.11
CA LEU A 240 -11.35 -11.37 8.32
C LEU A 240 -12.28 -12.15 9.27
N ASP A 241 -13.61 -12.18 8.99
CA ASP A 241 -14.59 -13.02 9.68
C ASP A 241 -14.71 -14.40 8.99
#